data_cf687a3a056255d6dc3d01c81e2ce7fd
#
_entry.id   cf687a3a056255d6dc3d01c81e2ce7fd
#
_cell.length_a   1.000
_cell.length_b   1.000
_cell.length_c   1.000
_cell.angle_alpha   90.00
_cell.angle_beta   90.00
_cell.angle_gamma   90.00
#
_symmetry.space_group_name_H-M   'P 1'
#
loop_
_entity.id
_entity.type
_entity.pdbx_description
1 polymer ?
#
loop_
_entity_poly.entity_id
_entity_poly.type
_entity_poly.pdbx_seq_one_letter_code
_entity_poly.pdbx_strand_id
1 'polypeptide(L)'
;MSVIDTEIAVDIVKIYAAWLERFGDVLERRAVGELVDLFDDDSYWKDVLAFTGGYRTFGEKPDIARALEATIDGTAPKGVRQAKGRTAPRLVRRSAKWVIEAYFDFDTSVGTGTGFVRLLHDEADPANPRLWILLTTLQELAGLEEGVGARRPSGLEYSHSFAGDNWADQRRKAQERAGDHPEVLVVGAGQAGLALGARLSQLGVKTLLVEKNAAVGDNWRNRYHSLTLHNEVWSNHLPYLPFPDSWPAFVPKDKLAGWLEAYAEFMELNVWTSTQFLGADFDQAAKQWSARVRRSDGSIDVIWATHLVWASGGTSGVPNIPNLPGLADFDGPVIHSSSFLGGNEFSGKKALVIGTGTSGHDVAQDLHSNGAAVTMMQRSPTCVVSLVPGGTLVYAVYSEGPPADDVDLVTAAIPFPVLQNSYQYLTKKTTELDRDLLDGLKARGFKLDTGPDRTGFHMLYLRRGGGYYINVGCSELIAAGEIALMQHDEFETFVPSGLQTRDGSTRDFDVVVLATGYRDQQEGIRDALGEAVAERVGTVWGFDDNYVMSNMWQRTGQENFWLAGGSLLDCRLYSRFLALLIKADLAHVALPETELASTRYDSSGLTSIIGAP
;
A
#
# COMPACT_ATOMS: atom_id res chain seq x y z
N MET A 1 12.19 21.66 -14.41
CA MET A 1 12.45 20.86 -15.63
C MET A 1 13.75 21.35 -16.21
N SER A 2 14.86 20.61 -15.97
CA SER A 2 16.10 20.87 -16.71
C SER A 2 15.92 20.28 -18.11
N VAL A 3 16.06 21.10 -19.12
CA VAL A 3 16.16 20.68 -20.52
C VAL A 3 17.34 19.73 -20.60
N ILE A 4 17.08 18.42 -20.68
CA ILE A 4 18.10 17.44 -21.02
C ILE A 4 18.40 17.72 -22.49
N ASP A 5 19.66 18.05 -22.79
CA ASP A 5 20.12 18.29 -24.15
C ASP A 5 19.76 17.07 -25.01
N THR A 6 19.20 17.30 -26.19
CA THR A 6 18.70 16.21 -27.05
C THR A 6 19.83 15.25 -27.47
N GLU A 7 21.08 15.72 -27.54
CA GLU A 7 22.27 14.89 -27.81
C GLU A 7 22.56 13.91 -26.68
N ILE A 8 22.47 14.34 -25.40
CA ILE A 8 22.65 13.47 -24.23
C ILE A 8 21.57 12.38 -24.21
N ALA A 9 20.33 12.71 -24.52
CA ALA A 9 19.23 11.75 -24.56
C ALA A 9 19.43 10.65 -25.62
N VAL A 10 19.97 10.99 -26.80
CA VAL A 10 20.26 10.02 -27.86
C VAL A 10 21.40 9.07 -27.47
N ASP A 11 22.42 9.56 -26.79
CA ASP A 11 23.53 8.74 -26.34
C ASP A 11 23.12 7.76 -25.22
N ILE A 12 22.26 8.17 -24.29
CA ILE A 12 21.73 7.30 -23.23
C ILE A 12 20.93 6.12 -23.80
N VAL A 13 20.12 6.34 -24.83
CA VAL A 13 19.36 5.27 -25.50
C VAL A 13 20.29 4.26 -26.17
N LYS A 14 21.38 4.72 -26.81
CA LYS A 14 22.38 3.83 -27.44
C LYS A 14 23.18 3.03 -26.40
N ILE A 15 23.60 3.70 -25.33
CA ILE A 15 24.32 3.06 -24.23
C ILE A 15 23.46 1.95 -23.62
N TYR A 16 22.21 2.26 -23.33
CA TYR A 16 21.27 1.26 -22.79
C TYR A 16 21.04 0.11 -23.76
N ALA A 17 20.85 0.37 -25.05
CA ALA A 17 20.61 -0.68 -26.04
C ALA A 17 21.79 -1.65 -26.14
N ALA A 18 23.03 -1.17 -26.17
CA ALA A 18 24.23 -2.00 -26.19
C ALA A 18 24.38 -2.80 -24.88
N TRP A 19 24.09 -2.17 -23.73
CA TRP A 19 24.10 -2.86 -22.43
C TRP A 19 23.03 -3.96 -22.38
N LEU A 20 21.81 -3.69 -22.87
CA LEU A 20 20.70 -4.65 -22.87
C LEU A 20 20.98 -5.85 -23.77
N GLU A 21 21.59 -5.66 -24.93
CA GLU A 21 22.01 -6.73 -25.83
C GLU A 21 23.01 -7.66 -25.13
N ARG A 22 24.04 -7.11 -24.48
CA ARG A 22 25.01 -7.87 -23.71
C ARG A 22 24.36 -8.57 -22.51
N PHE A 23 23.52 -7.89 -21.74
CA PHE A 23 22.80 -8.47 -20.61
C PHE A 23 21.91 -9.64 -21.07
N GLY A 24 21.16 -9.45 -22.16
CA GLY A 24 20.27 -10.46 -22.73
C GLY A 24 21.03 -11.71 -23.19
N ASP A 25 22.14 -11.55 -23.93
CA ASP A 25 22.99 -12.67 -24.36
C ASP A 25 23.51 -13.49 -23.18
N VAL A 26 24.03 -12.82 -22.14
CA VAL A 26 24.58 -13.49 -20.96
C VAL A 26 23.48 -14.19 -20.16
N LEU A 27 22.31 -13.54 -20.01
CA LEU A 27 21.16 -14.09 -19.29
C LEU A 27 20.61 -15.35 -20.00
N GLU A 28 20.45 -15.30 -21.32
CA GLU A 28 19.93 -16.43 -22.12
C GLU A 28 20.91 -17.62 -22.13
N ARG A 29 22.22 -17.36 -22.17
CA ARG A 29 23.25 -18.39 -22.03
C ARG A 29 23.37 -18.95 -20.60
N ARG A 30 22.69 -18.31 -19.64
CA ARG A 30 22.76 -18.65 -18.20
C ARG A 30 24.17 -18.62 -17.65
N ALA A 31 24.99 -17.73 -18.15
CA ALA A 31 26.39 -17.59 -17.77
C ALA A 31 26.47 -16.73 -16.48
N VAL A 32 26.14 -17.32 -15.32
CA VAL A 32 25.98 -16.58 -14.05
C VAL A 32 27.19 -15.77 -13.69
N GLY A 33 28.42 -16.28 -13.88
CA GLY A 33 29.66 -15.52 -13.61
C GLY A 33 29.74 -14.22 -14.42
N GLU A 34 29.51 -14.32 -15.75
CA GLU A 34 29.54 -13.15 -16.64
C GLU A 34 28.36 -12.17 -16.32
N LEU A 35 27.21 -12.71 -15.89
CA LEU A 35 26.05 -11.90 -15.51
C LEU A 35 26.35 -11.08 -14.25
N VAL A 36 26.96 -11.70 -13.23
CA VAL A 36 27.37 -11.03 -11.98
C VAL A 36 28.44 -9.98 -12.22
N ASP A 37 29.31 -10.17 -13.24
CA ASP A 37 30.31 -9.17 -13.62
C ASP A 37 29.69 -7.86 -14.16
N LEU A 38 28.42 -7.87 -14.60
CA LEU A 38 27.70 -6.65 -14.99
C LEU A 38 27.26 -5.79 -13.79
N PHE A 39 27.16 -6.39 -12.61
CA PHE A 39 26.74 -5.69 -11.40
C PHE A 39 27.85 -4.84 -10.81
N ASP A 40 27.48 -3.79 -10.11
CA ASP A 40 28.36 -3.03 -9.23
C ASP A 40 28.58 -3.78 -7.91
N ASP A 41 29.62 -3.43 -7.16
CA ASP A 41 29.90 -4.09 -5.88
C ASP A 41 28.80 -3.79 -4.83
N ASP A 42 28.29 -2.54 -4.80
CA ASP A 42 27.12 -2.14 -4.00
C ASP A 42 25.86 -2.28 -4.86
N SER A 43 25.41 -3.49 -5.13
CA SER A 43 24.29 -3.74 -6.04
C SER A 43 23.21 -4.62 -5.43
N TYR A 44 22.04 -4.56 -6.04
CA TYR A 44 20.84 -5.25 -5.53
C TYR A 44 20.03 -5.83 -6.69
N TRP A 45 19.54 -7.06 -6.50
CA TRP A 45 18.53 -7.68 -7.34
C TRP A 45 17.28 -7.95 -6.52
N LYS A 46 16.16 -7.37 -6.94
CA LYS A 46 14.85 -7.63 -6.36
C LYS A 46 14.01 -8.41 -7.37
N ASP A 47 13.47 -9.54 -6.93
CA ASP A 47 12.58 -10.37 -7.74
C ASP A 47 11.17 -10.38 -7.16
N VAL A 48 10.20 -10.31 -8.07
CA VAL A 48 8.77 -10.46 -7.76
C VAL A 48 8.18 -11.51 -8.69
N LEU A 49 8.07 -12.71 -8.21
CA LEU A 49 7.47 -13.89 -8.84
C LEU A 49 8.20 -14.48 -10.07
N ALA A 50 9.09 -13.73 -10.73
CA ALA A 50 9.63 -14.16 -12.02
C ALA A 50 10.66 -15.29 -11.91
N PHE A 51 11.55 -15.22 -10.91
CA PHE A 51 12.62 -16.19 -10.66
C PHE A 51 12.41 -17.00 -9.39
N THR A 52 11.75 -16.43 -8.40
CA THR A 52 11.66 -16.98 -7.05
C THR A 52 10.26 -17.39 -6.63
N GLY A 53 9.23 -17.11 -7.45
CA GLY A 53 7.82 -17.36 -7.14
C GLY A 53 7.28 -16.57 -5.96
N GLY A 54 8.08 -15.66 -5.41
CA GLY A 54 7.74 -14.81 -4.27
C GLY A 54 8.39 -13.44 -4.37
N TYR A 55 8.49 -12.76 -3.24
CA TYR A 55 9.19 -11.49 -3.10
C TYR A 55 10.55 -11.75 -2.47
N ARG A 56 11.65 -11.46 -3.18
CA ARG A 56 13.00 -11.66 -2.67
C ARG A 56 13.89 -10.46 -3.03
N THR A 57 14.85 -10.19 -2.19
CA THR A 57 15.86 -9.16 -2.42
C THR A 57 17.24 -9.72 -2.09
N PHE A 58 18.14 -9.67 -3.07
CA PHE A 58 19.52 -10.11 -2.93
C PHE A 58 20.44 -8.90 -3.09
N GLY A 59 21.33 -8.70 -2.14
CA GLY A 59 22.34 -7.66 -2.16
C GLY A 59 23.72 -8.26 -2.24
N GLU A 60 24.67 -7.49 -2.78
CA GLU A 60 26.04 -7.89 -3.02
C GLU A 60 26.20 -9.05 -4.05
N LYS A 61 27.27 -9.01 -4.82
CA LYS A 61 27.53 -9.99 -5.90
C LYS A 61 27.46 -11.46 -5.47
N PRO A 62 28.01 -11.88 -4.30
CA PRO A 62 27.98 -13.29 -3.90
C PRO A 62 26.57 -13.84 -3.67
N ASP A 63 25.68 -13.03 -3.07
CA ASP A 63 24.30 -13.43 -2.82
C ASP A 63 23.49 -13.44 -4.11
N ILE A 64 23.70 -12.45 -4.98
CA ILE A 64 23.09 -12.39 -6.31
C ILE A 64 23.52 -13.61 -7.15
N ALA A 65 24.82 -13.96 -7.15
CA ALA A 65 25.33 -15.14 -7.85
C ALA A 65 24.64 -16.41 -7.38
N ARG A 66 24.60 -16.64 -6.07
CA ARG A 66 23.96 -17.83 -5.46
C ARG A 66 22.48 -17.91 -5.81
N ALA A 67 21.78 -16.79 -5.79
CA ALA A 67 20.35 -16.74 -6.12
C ALA A 67 20.10 -17.01 -7.60
N LEU A 68 20.93 -16.47 -8.50
CA LEU A 68 20.86 -16.76 -9.93
C LEU A 68 21.16 -18.24 -10.22
N GLU A 69 22.22 -18.81 -9.63
CA GLU A 69 22.55 -20.23 -9.76
C GLU A 69 21.40 -21.14 -9.35
N ALA A 70 20.66 -20.77 -8.28
CA ALA A 70 19.54 -21.58 -7.79
C ALA A 70 18.27 -21.45 -8.63
N THR A 71 18.08 -20.37 -9.40
CA THR A 71 16.77 -20.03 -10.00
C THR A 71 16.79 -19.95 -11.52
N ILE A 72 17.92 -19.66 -12.16
CA ILE A 72 17.99 -19.33 -13.58
C ILE A 72 17.56 -20.50 -14.50
N ASP A 73 17.86 -21.72 -14.11
CA ASP A 73 17.50 -22.91 -14.88
C ASP A 73 15.99 -23.18 -14.85
N GLY A 74 15.35 -23.04 -13.70
CA GLY A 74 13.90 -23.18 -13.54
C GLY A 74 13.12 -22.07 -14.26
N THR A 75 13.64 -20.86 -14.20
CA THR A 75 13.06 -19.69 -14.88
C THR A 75 13.22 -19.76 -16.39
N ALA A 76 14.37 -20.28 -16.87
CA ALA A 76 14.73 -20.35 -18.29
C ALA A 76 14.51 -19.01 -19.04
N PRO A 77 15.08 -17.90 -18.58
CA PRO A 77 14.86 -16.58 -19.15
C PRO A 77 15.36 -16.52 -20.59
N LYS A 78 14.59 -15.83 -21.46
CA LYS A 78 14.93 -15.66 -22.88
C LYS A 78 14.20 -14.45 -23.49
N GLY A 79 14.55 -14.08 -24.72
CA GLY A 79 13.88 -13.03 -25.47
C GLY A 79 13.96 -11.67 -24.81
N VAL A 80 15.12 -11.34 -24.19
CA VAL A 80 15.35 -10.04 -23.56
C VAL A 80 15.28 -8.95 -24.62
N ARG A 81 14.44 -7.95 -24.39
CA ARG A 81 14.17 -6.88 -25.34
C ARG A 81 13.78 -5.60 -24.62
N GLN A 82 14.00 -4.45 -25.24
CA GLN A 82 13.48 -3.19 -24.71
C GLN A 82 11.97 -3.27 -24.54
N ALA A 83 11.48 -2.87 -23.36
CA ALA A 83 10.05 -2.91 -23.05
C ALA A 83 9.26 -1.96 -23.96
N LYS A 84 8.18 -2.46 -24.57
CA LYS A 84 7.31 -1.67 -25.44
C LYS A 84 6.27 -0.91 -24.61
N GLY A 85 6.03 0.36 -25.01
CA GLY A 85 5.02 1.21 -24.34
C GLY A 85 5.42 1.72 -22.95
N ARG A 86 6.68 1.50 -22.54
CA ARG A 86 7.25 2.02 -21.31
C ARG A 86 8.07 3.29 -21.58
N THR A 87 8.34 4.03 -20.51
CA THR A 87 9.21 5.21 -20.55
C THR A 87 10.56 4.89 -21.19
N ALA A 88 11.02 5.71 -22.12
CA ALA A 88 12.34 5.57 -22.72
C ALA A 88 13.46 5.67 -21.69
N PRO A 89 14.64 5.08 -21.96
CA PRO A 89 15.81 5.21 -21.08
C PRO A 89 16.10 6.68 -20.76
N ARG A 90 16.31 7.00 -19.47
CA ARG A 90 16.51 8.37 -19.00
C ARG A 90 17.65 8.44 -18.00
N LEU A 91 18.46 9.50 -18.10
CA LEU A 91 19.50 9.81 -17.12
C LEU A 91 18.89 10.65 -15.99
N VAL A 92 19.00 10.15 -14.76
CA VAL A 92 18.42 10.82 -13.58
C VAL A 92 19.39 10.73 -12.41
N ARG A 93 19.19 11.57 -11.39
CA ARG A 93 19.97 11.51 -10.16
C ARG A 93 19.18 10.80 -9.06
N ARG A 94 19.77 9.71 -8.49
CA ARG A 94 19.18 8.93 -7.39
C ARG A 94 20.22 8.72 -6.30
N SER A 95 19.89 9.03 -5.05
CA SER A 95 20.85 8.88 -3.92
C SER A 95 22.24 9.46 -4.22
N ALA A 96 22.27 10.66 -4.78
CA ALA A 96 23.47 11.38 -5.22
C ALA A 96 24.25 10.76 -6.41
N LYS A 97 23.84 9.60 -6.95
CA LYS A 97 24.45 8.93 -8.11
C LYS A 97 23.72 9.34 -9.40
N TRP A 98 24.44 9.49 -10.51
CA TRP A 98 23.82 9.55 -11.84
C TRP A 98 23.55 8.14 -12.33
N VAL A 99 22.29 7.86 -12.72
CA VAL A 99 21.85 6.53 -13.14
C VAL A 99 21.00 6.62 -14.41
N ILE A 100 21.15 5.61 -15.26
CA ILE A 100 20.24 5.37 -16.37
C ILE A 100 19.10 4.49 -15.83
N GLU A 101 17.86 5.00 -15.84
CA GLU A 101 16.65 4.23 -15.56
C GLU A 101 16.05 3.74 -16.87
N ALA A 102 15.80 2.42 -16.97
CA ALA A 102 15.22 1.82 -18.17
C ALA A 102 14.47 0.52 -17.87
N TYR A 103 13.64 0.09 -18.84
CA TYR A 103 12.77 -1.08 -18.74
C TYR A 103 13.06 -2.07 -19.86
N PHE A 104 12.97 -3.37 -19.55
CA PHE A 104 13.07 -4.45 -20.51
C PHE A 104 11.99 -5.50 -20.28
N ASP A 105 11.59 -6.20 -21.33
CA ASP A 105 10.73 -7.36 -21.24
C ASP A 105 11.55 -8.63 -21.48
N PHE A 106 11.13 -9.72 -20.89
CA PHE A 106 11.74 -11.05 -21.06
C PHE A 106 10.69 -12.14 -20.92
N ASP A 107 10.95 -13.30 -21.48
CA ASP A 107 10.10 -14.47 -21.35
C ASP A 107 10.70 -15.42 -20.30
N THR A 108 9.83 -16.14 -19.59
CA THR A 108 10.19 -17.16 -18.61
C THR A 108 9.56 -18.50 -18.99
N SER A 109 9.87 -19.57 -18.24
CA SER A 109 9.24 -20.89 -18.41
C SER A 109 7.72 -20.88 -18.21
N VAL A 110 7.19 -19.91 -17.45
CA VAL A 110 5.77 -19.84 -17.06
C VAL A 110 5.01 -18.65 -17.66
N GLY A 111 5.70 -17.69 -18.28
CA GLY A 111 5.03 -16.51 -18.82
C GLY A 111 5.98 -15.41 -19.25
N THR A 112 5.53 -14.16 -19.20
CA THR A 112 6.32 -12.99 -19.55
C THR A 112 6.59 -12.12 -18.34
N GLY A 113 7.79 -11.53 -18.31
CA GLY A 113 8.22 -10.62 -17.26
C GLY A 113 8.59 -9.24 -17.80
N THR A 114 8.56 -8.26 -16.92
CA THR A 114 9.15 -6.94 -17.15
C THR A 114 10.20 -6.68 -16.08
N GLY A 115 11.38 -6.26 -16.50
CA GLY A 115 12.45 -5.82 -15.62
C GLY A 115 12.62 -4.30 -15.66
N PHE A 116 13.20 -3.80 -14.58
CA PHE A 116 13.66 -2.41 -14.48
C PHE A 116 15.09 -2.39 -14.00
N VAL A 117 15.89 -1.48 -14.55
CA VAL A 117 17.29 -1.31 -14.17
C VAL A 117 17.64 0.12 -13.79
N ARG A 118 18.56 0.25 -12.84
CA ARG A 118 19.36 1.45 -12.61
C ARG A 118 20.82 1.12 -12.89
N LEU A 119 21.34 1.69 -13.96
CA LEU A 119 22.73 1.55 -14.35
C LEU A 119 23.49 2.79 -13.88
N LEU A 120 24.59 2.60 -13.16
CA LEU A 120 25.49 3.70 -12.78
C LEU A 120 26.10 4.29 -14.05
N HIS A 121 25.96 5.59 -14.23
CA HIS A 121 26.55 6.32 -15.34
C HIS A 121 27.85 6.98 -14.89
N ASP A 122 28.96 6.55 -15.49
CA ASP A 122 30.27 7.15 -15.30
C ASP A 122 30.66 7.94 -16.55
N GLU A 123 30.91 9.23 -16.40
CA GLU A 123 31.36 10.09 -17.51
C GLU A 123 32.71 9.70 -18.05
N ALA A 124 33.57 9.00 -17.25
CA ALA A 124 34.87 8.52 -17.67
C ALA A 124 34.78 7.24 -18.52
N ASP A 125 33.75 6.42 -18.34
CA ASP A 125 33.49 5.20 -19.12
C ASP A 125 31.96 5.03 -19.38
N PRO A 126 31.37 5.91 -20.18
CA PRO A 126 29.92 5.92 -20.40
C PRO A 126 29.43 4.69 -21.18
N ALA A 127 30.30 3.99 -21.89
CA ALA A 127 29.95 2.81 -22.69
C ALA A 127 29.75 1.53 -21.84
N ASN A 128 30.24 1.49 -20.61
CA ASN A 128 30.21 0.32 -19.73
C ASN A 128 29.50 0.61 -18.39
N PRO A 129 28.22 1.02 -18.39
CA PRO A 129 27.52 1.31 -17.15
C PRO A 129 27.34 0.04 -16.30
N ARG A 130 27.56 0.15 -14.98
CA ARG A 130 27.43 -0.96 -14.03
C ARG A 130 26.01 -1.04 -13.50
N LEU A 131 25.47 -2.24 -13.35
CA LEU A 131 24.13 -2.48 -12.82
C LEU A 131 24.12 -2.28 -11.29
N TRP A 132 23.41 -1.26 -10.83
CA TRP A 132 23.24 -0.98 -9.41
C TRP A 132 21.99 -1.64 -8.84
N ILE A 133 20.83 -1.47 -9.50
CA ILE A 133 19.57 -2.06 -9.08
C ILE A 133 18.94 -2.77 -10.26
N LEU A 134 18.59 -4.04 -10.06
CA LEU A 134 17.78 -4.85 -10.95
C LEU A 134 16.46 -5.18 -10.27
N LEU A 135 15.35 -4.96 -10.94
CA LEU A 135 14.06 -5.56 -10.63
C LEU A 135 13.69 -6.54 -11.73
N THR A 136 13.22 -7.71 -11.36
CA THR A 136 12.53 -8.65 -12.25
C THR A 136 11.13 -8.94 -11.71
N THR A 137 10.11 -8.86 -12.57
CA THR A 137 8.73 -9.12 -12.18
C THR A 137 8.04 -10.02 -13.19
N LEU A 138 7.23 -10.96 -12.73
CA LEU A 138 6.29 -11.68 -13.59
C LEU A 138 5.10 -10.76 -13.91
N GLN A 139 4.71 -10.65 -15.17
CA GLN A 139 3.62 -9.78 -15.59
C GLN A 139 2.40 -10.54 -16.11
N GLU A 140 2.61 -11.66 -16.78
CA GLU A 140 1.56 -12.50 -17.33
C GLU A 140 1.96 -13.99 -17.25
N LEU A 141 0.97 -14.86 -17.11
CA LEU A 141 1.12 -16.33 -17.24
C LEU A 141 0.79 -16.72 -18.69
N ALA A 142 1.61 -17.58 -19.29
CA ALA A 142 1.46 -18.01 -20.66
C ALA A 142 0.13 -18.76 -20.89
N GLY A 143 -0.67 -18.28 -21.85
CA GLY A 143 -2.00 -18.82 -22.15
C GLY A 143 -3.09 -18.44 -21.15
N LEU A 144 -2.78 -17.59 -20.16
CA LEU A 144 -3.70 -17.14 -19.12
C LEU A 144 -3.63 -15.60 -18.95
N GLU A 145 -3.33 -14.91 -20.04
CA GLU A 145 -3.14 -13.46 -20.03
C GLU A 145 -4.45 -12.70 -19.76
N GLU A 146 -4.34 -11.48 -19.26
CA GLU A 146 -5.49 -10.59 -19.04
C GLU A 146 -6.24 -10.31 -20.36
N GLY A 147 -7.57 -10.30 -20.32
CA GLY A 147 -8.48 -9.99 -21.45
C GLY A 147 -8.56 -8.50 -21.79
N VAL A 148 -7.41 -7.80 -21.87
CA VAL A 148 -7.32 -6.35 -22.08
C VAL A 148 -6.65 -5.97 -23.41
N GLY A 149 -6.84 -4.74 -23.83
CA GLY A 149 -6.20 -4.22 -25.06
C GLY A 149 -6.61 -5.00 -26.31
N ALA A 150 -5.65 -5.60 -27.01
CA ALA A 150 -5.90 -6.39 -28.21
C ALA A 150 -6.58 -7.75 -27.91
N ARG A 151 -6.52 -8.23 -26.65
CA ARG A 151 -7.14 -9.48 -26.20
C ARG A 151 -8.55 -9.28 -25.60
N ARG A 152 -9.11 -8.08 -25.67
CA ARG A 152 -10.49 -7.83 -25.21
C ARG A 152 -11.50 -8.67 -25.95
N PRO A 153 -12.62 -9.08 -25.34
CA PRO A 153 -13.70 -9.78 -26.01
C PRO A 153 -14.13 -9.07 -27.28
N SER A 154 -14.26 -9.78 -28.37
CA SER A 154 -14.58 -9.24 -29.70
C SER A 154 -15.48 -10.17 -30.50
N GLY A 155 -16.12 -9.65 -31.55
CA GLY A 155 -16.94 -10.42 -32.48
C GLY A 155 -18.29 -10.84 -31.93
N LEU A 156 -18.81 -11.98 -32.40
CA LEU A 156 -20.15 -12.48 -32.05
C LEU A 156 -20.24 -13.02 -30.62
N GLU A 157 -19.11 -13.24 -29.97
CA GLU A 157 -19.03 -13.66 -28.57
C GLU A 157 -19.44 -12.55 -27.61
N TYR A 158 -19.39 -11.29 -28.07
CA TYR A 158 -19.75 -10.13 -27.30
C TYR A 158 -21.08 -9.54 -27.80
N SER A 159 -22.22 -10.05 -27.27
CA SER A 159 -23.52 -9.39 -27.15
C SER A 159 -24.28 -8.95 -28.40
N HIS A 160 -24.39 -9.77 -29.44
CA HIS A 160 -25.47 -9.55 -30.42
C HIS A 160 -26.58 -10.61 -30.26
N SER A 161 -27.35 -10.54 -29.17
CA SER A 161 -28.53 -11.35 -28.98
C SER A 161 -29.78 -10.53 -29.33
N PHE A 162 -30.39 -10.77 -30.52
CA PHE A 162 -31.59 -10.06 -30.95
C PHE A 162 -32.89 -10.59 -30.32
N ALA A 163 -32.87 -11.75 -29.67
CA ALA A 163 -34.03 -12.36 -29.05
C ALA A 163 -33.72 -12.89 -27.64
N GLY A 164 -32.60 -12.51 -27.07
CA GLY A 164 -32.12 -12.95 -25.74
C GLY A 164 -31.71 -11.78 -24.87
N ASP A 165 -30.98 -12.10 -23.81
CA ASP A 165 -30.52 -11.14 -22.83
C ASP A 165 -29.55 -10.11 -23.48
N ASN A 166 -29.79 -8.83 -23.22
CA ASN A 166 -28.82 -7.81 -23.50
C ASN A 166 -27.71 -7.77 -22.42
N TRP A 167 -26.72 -6.88 -22.59
CA TRP A 167 -25.62 -6.74 -21.62
C TRP A 167 -26.13 -6.50 -20.18
N ALA A 168 -27.12 -5.65 -19.97
CA ALA A 168 -27.66 -5.36 -18.65
C ALA A 168 -28.32 -6.59 -18.02
N ASP A 169 -29.04 -7.40 -18.81
CA ASP A 169 -29.66 -8.64 -18.33
C ASP A 169 -28.62 -9.68 -17.95
N GLN A 170 -27.57 -9.82 -18.77
CA GLN A 170 -26.45 -10.73 -18.49
C GLN A 170 -25.71 -10.29 -17.23
N ARG A 171 -25.47 -8.99 -17.08
CA ARG A 171 -24.80 -8.40 -15.91
C ARG A 171 -25.61 -8.64 -14.63
N ARG A 172 -26.91 -8.39 -14.65
CA ARG A 172 -27.81 -8.66 -13.51
C ARG A 172 -27.78 -10.12 -13.11
N LYS A 173 -27.92 -11.04 -14.09
CA LYS A 173 -27.85 -12.48 -13.84
C LYS A 173 -26.50 -12.93 -13.29
N ALA A 174 -25.39 -12.33 -13.77
CA ALA A 174 -24.06 -12.59 -13.23
C ALA A 174 -23.95 -12.15 -11.77
N GLN A 175 -24.49 -10.99 -11.41
CA GLN A 175 -24.53 -10.52 -10.04
C GLN A 175 -25.40 -11.38 -9.13
N GLU A 176 -26.60 -11.79 -9.58
CA GLU A 176 -27.50 -12.66 -8.84
C GLU A 176 -26.87 -14.03 -8.55
N ARG A 177 -26.11 -14.57 -9.50
CA ARG A 177 -25.44 -15.88 -9.42
C ARG A 177 -24.00 -15.82 -8.92
N ALA A 178 -23.51 -14.65 -8.55
CA ALA A 178 -22.10 -14.49 -8.16
C ALA A 178 -21.73 -15.30 -6.90
N GLY A 179 -22.71 -15.66 -6.07
CA GLY A 179 -22.54 -16.56 -4.93
C GLY A 179 -22.54 -18.04 -5.28
N ASP A 180 -22.89 -18.41 -6.54
CA ASP A 180 -22.93 -19.80 -6.99
C ASP A 180 -21.51 -20.30 -7.25
N HIS A 181 -20.81 -20.73 -6.20
CA HIS A 181 -19.45 -21.27 -6.25
C HIS A 181 -18.42 -20.34 -6.94
N PRO A 182 -18.17 -19.12 -6.39
CA PRO A 182 -17.06 -18.31 -6.86
C PRO A 182 -15.73 -19.05 -6.59
N GLU A 183 -14.75 -18.86 -7.46
CA GLU A 183 -13.38 -19.37 -7.24
C GLU A 183 -12.70 -18.57 -6.12
N VAL A 184 -13.00 -17.25 -6.04
CA VAL A 184 -12.43 -16.33 -5.07
C VAL A 184 -13.55 -15.55 -4.38
N LEU A 185 -13.56 -15.60 -3.04
CA LEU A 185 -14.36 -14.72 -2.20
C LEU A 185 -13.48 -13.62 -1.60
N VAL A 186 -13.81 -12.35 -1.85
CA VAL A 186 -13.11 -11.19 -1.31
C VAL A 186 -13.96 -10.53 -0.22
N VAL A 187 -13.43 -10.40 0.98
CA VAL A 187 -14.08 -9.75 2.12
C VAL A 187 -13.69 -8.28 2.16
N GLY A 188 -14.59 -7.42 1.74
CA GLY A 188 -14.44 -5.97 1.63
C GLY A 188 -14.30 -5.48 0.19
N ALA A 189 -15.12 -4.50 -0.20
CA ALA A 189 -15.09 -3.81 -1.48
C ALA A 189 -14.54 -2.37 -1.36
N GLY A 190 -13.52 -2.19 -0.53
CA GLY A 190 -12.68 -0.99 -0.54
C GLY A 190 -11.65 -1.04 -1.68
N GLN A 191 -10.73 -0.07 -1.72
CA GLN A 191 -9.72 0.04 -2.80
C GLN A 191 -8.95 -1.26 -3.06
N ALA A 192 -8.61 -2.03 -2.03
CA ALA A 192 -7.83 -3.26 -2.17
C ALA A 192 -8.65 -4.39 -2.79
N GLY A 193 -9.87 -4.60 -2.29
CA GLY A 193 -10.78 -5.62 -2.86
C GLY A 193 -11.17 -5.30 -4.30
N LEU A 194 -11.45 -4.03 -4.60
CA LEU A 194 -11.79 -3.57 -5.95
C LEU A 194 -10.62 -3.74 -6.93
N ALA A 195 -9.40 -3.34 -6.53
CA ALA A 195 -8.21 -3.49 -7.37
C ALA A 195 -7.92 -4.96 -7.70
N LEU A 196 -7.97 -5.83 -6.69
CA LEU A 196 -7.78 -7.26 -6.89
C LEU A 196 -8.93 -7.89 -7.69
N GLY A 197 -10.18 -7.54 -7.37
CA GLY A 197 -11.35 -8.03 -8.11
C GLY A 197 -11.28 -7.68 -9.60
N ALA A 198 -10.83 -6.47 -9.94
CA ALA A 198 -10.63 -6.05 -11.32
C ALA A 198 -9.55 -6.89 -12.03
N ARG A 199 -8.39 -7.13 -11.39
CA ARG A 199 -7.34 -8.00 -11.94
C ARG A 199 -7.83 -9.43 -12.16
N LEU A 200 -8.49 -10.02 -11.18
CA LEU A 200 -9.04 -11.38 -11.26
C LEU A 200 -10.10 -11.49 -12.35
N SER A 201 -10.98 -10.49 -12.49
CA SER A 201 -11.97 -10.45 -13.56
C SER A 201 -11.33 -10.46 -14.95
N GLN A 202 -10.26 -9.66 -15.16
CA GLN A 202 -9.53 -9.65 -16.44
C GLN A 202 -8.78 -10.97 -16.73
N LEU A 203 -8.46 -11.73 -15.69
CA LEU A 203 -7.89 -13.09 -15.79
C LEU A 203 -8.97 -14.19 -15.92
N GLY A 204 -10.25 -13.80 -16.04
CA GLY A 204 -11.37 -14.73 -16.18
C GLY A 204 -11.67 -15.55 -14.92
N VAL A 205 -11.29 -15.07 -13.74
CA VAL A 205 -11.55 -15.72 -12.44
C VAL A 205 -12.90 -15.31 -11.89
N LYS A 206 -13.77 -16.28 -11.56
CA LYS A 206 -15.07 -16.02 -10.93
C LYS A 206 -14.87 -15.49 -9.51
N THR A 207 -15.08 -14.20 -9.36
CA THR A 207 -14.84 -13.49 -8.09
C THR A 207 -16.13 -12.87 -7.57
N LEU A 208 -16.39 -13.05 -6.28
CA LEU A 208 -17.43 -12.33 -5.54
C LEU A 208 -16.77 -11.46 -4.46
N LEU A 209 -17.16 -10.18 -4.39
CA LEU A 209 -16.80 -9.30 -3.30
C LEU A 209 -18.01 -9.11 -2.37
N VAL A 210 -17.81 -9.20 -1.05
CA VAL A 210 -18.85 -8.90 -0.05
C VAL A 210 -18.48 -7.64 0.71
N GLU A 211 -19.44 -6.70 0.79
CA GLU A 211 -19.25 -5.39 1.44
C GLU A 211 -20.35 -5.16 2.48
N LYS A 212 -19.96 -4.85 3.71
CA LYS A 212 -20.89 -4.61 4.82
C LYS A 212 -21.72 -3.33 4.68
N ASN A 213 -21.15 -2.31 4.06
CA ASN A 213 -21.80 -1.02 3.84
C ASN A 213 -22.86 -1.10 2.73
N ALA A 214 -23.74 -0.12 2.69
CA ALA A 214 -24.85 -0.05 1.74
C ALA A 214 -24.38 0.19 0.30
N ALA A 215 -23.27 0.90 0.12
CA ALA A 215 -22.67 1.16 -1.19
C ALA A 215 -21.15 0.99 -1.17
N VAL A 216 -20.59 0.71 -2.33
CA VAL A 216 -19.14 0.80 -2.57
C VAL A 216 -18.70 2.25 -2.35
N GLY A 217 -17.55 2.44 -1.71
CA GLY A 217 -17.05 3.77 -1.37
C GLY A 217 -17.50 4.31 -0.01
N ASP A 218 -18.45 3.68 0.66
CA ASP A 218 -18.94 4.11 1.97
C ASP A 218 -17.87 4.04 3.07
N ASN A 219 -16.84 3.22 2.90
CA ASN A 219 -15.65 3.21 3.75
C ASN A 219 -14.90 4.56 3.75
N TRP A 220 -15.06 5.37 2.71
CA TRP A 220 -14.59 6.76 2.61
C TRP A 220 -15.70 7.76 2.93
N ARG A 221 -16.90 7.57 2.36
CA ARG A 221 -18.06 8.47 2.52
C ARG A 221 -18.43 8.65 3.99
N ASN A 222 -18.37 7.59 4.79
CA ASN A 222 -18.71 7.56 6.22
C ASN A 222 -17.55 8.01 7.15
N ARG A 223 -16.49 8.63 6.62
CA ARG A 223 -15.44 9.26 7.42
C ARG A 223 -15.80 10.71 7.75
N TYR A 224 -15.05 11.32 8.68
CA TYR A 224 -15.31 12.71 9.09
C TYR A 224 -15.34 13.67 7.89
N HIS A 225 -16.16 14.71 8.02
CA HIS A 225 -16.57 15.60 6.94
C HIS A 225 -15.40 16.26 6.19
N SER A 226 -14.37 16.69 6.91
CA SER A 226 -13.22 17.42 6.36
C SER A 226 -12.15 16.54 5.69
N LEU A 227 -12.30 15.20 5.66
CA LEU A 227 -11.27 14.31 5.17
C LEU A 227 -10.93 14.53 3.70
N THR A 228 -9.65 14.77 3.44
CA THR A 228 -9.04 14.83 2.11
C THR A 228 -7.81 13.93 2.10
N LEU A 229 -7.50 13.29 0.97
CA LEU A 229 -6.30 12.47 0.84
C LEU A 229 -5.06 13.34 0.98
N HIS A 230 -4.04 12.81 1.65
CA HIS A 230 -2.74 13.47 1.82
C HIS A 230 -1.75 13.10 0.71
N ASN A 231 -2.06 12.10 -0.11
CA ASN A 231 -1.26 11.72 -1.28
C ASN A 231 -1.78 12.49 -2.50
N GLU A 232 -0.86 12.94 -3.32
CA GLU A 232 -1.20 13.66 -4.54
C GLU A 232 -1.87 12.74 -5.57
N VAL A 233 -2.80 13.30 -6.34
CA VAL A 233 -3.70 12.59 -7.27
C VAL A 233 -2.99 11.70 -8.28
N TRP A 234 -1.81 12.10 -8.77
CA TRP A 234 -1.04 11.35 -9.76
C TRP A 234 -0.43 10.05 -9.24
N SER A 235 -0.38 9.84 -7.93
CA SER A 235 0.00 8.55 -7.34
C SER A 235 -1.19 7.61 -7.07
N ASN A 236 -2.43 8.07 -7.16
CA ASN A 236 -3.60 7.51 -6.48
C ASN A 236 -4.71 7.00 -7.40
N HIS A 237 -4.51 6.26 -8.44
CA HIS A 237 -5.61 5.57 -9.14
C HIS A 237 -5.52 4.05 -8.97
N LEU A 238 -6.60 3.32 -9.31
CA LEU A 238 -6.63 1.87 -9.34
C LEU A 238 -6.28 1.32 -10.75
N PRO A 239 -6.05 0.01 -10.90
CA PRO A 239 -5.75 -0.60 -12.20
C PRO A 239 -6.78 -0.25 -13.28
N TYR A 240 -6.35 -0.12 -14.51
CA TYR A 240 -7.15 0.07 -15.75
C TYR A 240 -7.89 1.41 -15.88
N LEU A 241 -8.22 2.10 -14.79
CA LEU A 241 -8.99 3.34 -14.83
C LEU A 241 -8.27 4.45 -14.07
N PRO A 242 -7.55 5.37 -14.75
CA PRO A 242 -6.91 6.51 -14.12
C PRO A 242 -7.94 7.54 -13.64
N PHE A 243 -7.54 8.41 -12.71
CA PHE A 243 -8.35 9.57 -12.37
C PHE A 243 -8.38 10.58 -13.53
N PRO A 244 -9.46 11.35 -13.69
CA PRO A 244 -9.51 12.45 -14.66
C PRO A 244 -8.44 13.52 -14.36
N ASP A 245 -7.80 14.05 -15.42
CA ASP A 245 -6.78 15.09 -15.31
C ASP A 245 -7.28 16.40 -14.67
N SER A 246 -8.59 16.60 -14.62
CA SER A 246 -9.24 17.76 -14.00
C SER A 246 -9.38 17.64 -12.47
N TRP A 247 -8.94 16.54 -11.86
CA TRP A 247 -9.10 16.36 -10.43
C TRP A 247 -8.09 17.20 -9.64
N PRO A 248 -8.46 17.65 -8.41
CA PRO A 248 -7.55 18.39 -7.55
C PRO A 248 -6.37 17.53 -7.11
N ALA A 249 -5.24 18.16 -6.82
CA ALA A 249 -4.02 17.47 -6.37
C ALA A 249 -4.27 16.59 -5.14
N PHE A 250 -5.10 17.06 -4.21
CA PHE A 250 -5.54 16.29 -3.04
C PHE A 250 -7.02 15.99 -3.14
N VAL A 251 -7.37 14.71 -3.20
CA VAL A 251 -8.72 14.26 -3.53
C VAL A 251 -9.62 14.23 -2.28
N PRO A 252 -10.75 14.96 -2.24
CA PRO A 252 -11.72 14.85 -1.16
C PRO A 252 -12.34 13.45 -1.06
N LYS A 253 -12.64 13.00 0.16
CA LYS A 253 -13.16 11.65 0.43
C LYS A 253 -14.41 11.28 -0.37
N ASP A 254 -15.36 12.20 -0.52
CA ASP A 254 -16.61 11.92 -1.20
C ASP A 254 -16.43 11.78 -2.72
N LYS A 255 -15.47 12.53 -3.28
CA LYS A 255 -15.09 12.40 -4.68
C LYS A 255 -14.44 11.03 -4.95
N LEU A 256 -13.56 10.59 -4.05
CA LEU A 256 -12.98 9.25 -4.11
C LEU A 256 -14.05 8.17 -3.95
N ALA A 257 -14.97 8.33 -2.99
CA ALA A 257 -16.04 7.37 -2.75
C ALA A 257 -16.93 7.16 -3.99
N GLY A 258 -17.36 8.25 -4.64
CA GLY A 258 -18.14 8.17 -5.88
C GLY A 258 -17.35 7.53 -7.04
N TRP A 259 -16.02 7.77 -7.11
CA TRP A 259 -15.19 7.13 -8.12
C TRP A 259 -15.03 5.63 -7.88
N LEU A 260 -14.86 5.18 -6.64
CA LEU A 260 -14.78 3.75 -6.30
C LEU A 260 -16.08 3.01 -6.64
N GLU A 261 -17.24 3.65 -6.42
CA GLU A 261 -18.54 3.12 -6.80
C GLU A 261 -18.64 2.96 -8.33
N ALA A 262 -18.29 4.02 -9.08
CA ALA A 262 -18.25 3.98 -10.54
C ALA A 262 -17.21 2.98 -11.07
N TYR A 263 -16.05 2.86 -10.39
CA TYR A 263 -15.03 1.86 -10.74
C TYR A 263 -15.57 0.43 -10.65
N ALA A 264 -16.28 0.09 -9.59
CA ALA A 264 -16.88 -1.23 -9.44
C ALA A 264 -17.88 -1.54 -10.58
N GLU A 265 -18.67 -0.53 -11.00
CA GLU A 265 -19.62 -0.65 -12.10
C GLU A 265 -18.89 -0.79 -13.45
N PHE A 266 -17.94 0.11 -13.77
CA PHE A 266 -17.22 0.10 -15.05
C PHE A 266 -16.32 -1.12 -15.23
N MET A 267 -15.77 -1.65 -14.15
CA MET A 267 -15.00 -2.91 -14.17
C MET A 267 -15.88 -4.15 -14.07
N GLU A 268 -17.20 -3.99 -14.07
CA GLU A 268 -18.21 -5.06 -14.02
C GLU A 268 -18.01 -6.04 -12.85
N LEU A 269 -17.62 -5.53 -11.67
CA LEU A 269 -17.33 -6.38 -10.51
C LEU A 269 -18.60 -6.90 -9.85
N ASN A 270 -18.59 -8.16 -9.46
CA ASN A 270 -19.69 -8.75 -8.69
C ASN A 270 -19.54 -8.39 -7.21
N VAL A 271 -20.24 -7.36 -6.78
CA VAL A 271 -20.23 -6.88 -5.40
C VAL A 271 -21.58 -7.06 -4.76
N TRP A 272 -21.62 -7.76 -3.64
CA TRP A 272 -22.78 -7.80 -2.76
C TRP A 272 -22.61 -6.79 -1.63
N THR A 273 -23.26 -5.65 -1.74
CA THR A 273 -23.34 -4.62 -0.68
C THR A 273 -24.33 -5.02 0.41
N SER A 274 -24.34 -4.30 1.54
CA SER A 274 -25.16 -4.64 2.73
C SER A 274 -25.04 -6.11 3.11
N THR A 275 -23.85 -6.69 2.90
CA THR A 275 -23.56 -8.10 3.13
C THR A 275 -22.40 -8.24 4.10
N GLN A 276 -22.70 -8.67 5.32
CA GLN A 276 -21.74 -8.80 6.40
C GLN A 276 -21.10 -10.19 6.39
N PHE A 277 -19.78 -10.27 6.29
CA PHE A 277 -19.03 -11.49 6.54
C PHE A 277 -19.09 -11.84 8.02
N LEU A 278 -19.46 -13.08 8.35
CA LEU A 278 -19.63 -13.57 9.73
C LEU A 278 -18.53 -14.52 10.17
N GLY A 279 -17.77 -15.07 9.22
CA GLY A 279 -16.73 -16.05 9.48
C GLY A 279 -16.64 -17.11 8.38
N ALA A 280 -15.58 -17.90 8.39
CA ALA A 280 -15.40 -19.01 7.44
C ALA A 280 -14.59 -20.14 8.06
N ASP A 281 -14.85 -21.36 7.60
CA ASP A 281 -14.13 -22.57 7.97
C ASP A 281 -13.41 -23.11 6.72
N PHE A 282 -12.17 -23.60 6.88
CA PHE A 282 -11.38 -24.19 5.80
C PHE A 282 -11.47 -25.70 5.83
N ASP A 283 -12.00 -26.30 4.74
CA ASP A 283 -12.02 -27.74 4.55
C ASP A 283 -10.66 -28.21 3.98
N GLN A 284 -9.88 -28.90 4.80
CA GLN A 284 -8.55 -29.39 4.43
C GLN A 284 -8.59 -30.46 3.33
N ALA A 285 -9.67 -31.24 3.24
CA ALA A 285 -9.78 -32.29 2.23
C ALA A 285 -10.20 -31.75 0.86
N ALA A 286 -11.16 -30.83 0.86
CA ALA A 286 -11.65 -30.17 -0.36
C ALA A 286 -10.79 -28.98 -0.79
N LYS A 287 -9.88 -28.49 0.08
CA LYS A 287 -9.09 -27.27 -0.14
C LYS A 287 -9.95 -26.04 -0.44
N GLN A 288 -11.07 -25.89 0.26
CA GLN A 288 -12.06 -24.85 0.04
C GLN A 288 -12.48 -24.20 1.37
N TRP A 289 -12.90 -22.95 1.26
CA TRP A 289 -13.50 -22.18 2.34
C TRP A 289 -15.02 -22.27 2.29
N SER A 290 -15.68 -22.48 3.43
CA SER A 290 -17.12 -22.27 3.61
C SER A 290 -17.36 -21.00 4.42
N ALA A 291 -17.78 -19.93 3.76
CA ALA A 291 -17.96 -18.62 4.34
C ALA A 291 -19.44 -18.33 4.62
N ARG A 292 -19.74 -17.85 5.82
CA ARG A 292 -21.09 -17.41 6.21
C ARG A 292 -21.18 -15.90 6.04
N VAL A 293 -22.22 -15.46 5.33
CA VAL A 293 -22.50 -14.04 5.11
C VAL A 293 -23.94 -13.73 5.49
N ARG A 294 -24.18 -12.56 6.10
CA ARG A 294 -25.53 -12.05 6.40
C ARG A 294 -25.91 -11.03 5.35
N ARG A 295 -27.03 -11.27 4.67
CA ARG A 295 -27.63 -10.38 3.67
C ARG A 295 -28.38 -9.22 4.33
N SER A 296 -28.77 -8.22 3.53
CA SER A 296 -29.55 -7.06 3.97
C SER A 296 -30.91 -7.40 4.56
N ASP A 297 -31.53 -8.52 4.16
CA ASP A 297 -32.81 -9.02 4.69
C ASP A 297 -32.65 -9.84 5.97
N GLY A 298 -31.42 -10.02 6.47
CA GLY A 298 -31.07 -10.80 7.65
C GLY A 298 -30.84 -12.28 7.38
N SER A 299 -31.08 -12.77 6.17
CA SER A 299 -30.77 -14.15 5.79
C SER A 299 -29.27 -14.44 5.87
N ILE A 300 -28.92 -15.70 6.14
CA ILE A 300 -27.52 -16.15 6.18
C ILE A 300 -27.32 -17.12 5.02
N ASP A 301 -26.41 -16.74 4.13
CA ASP A 301 -25.94 -17.59 3.04
C ASP A 301 -24.61 -18.23 3.40
N VAL A 302 -24.35 -19.43 2.87
CA VAL A 302 -23.06 -20.11 2.91
C VAL A 302 -22.47 -20.13 1.50
N ILE A 303 -21.31 -19.50 1.35
CA ILE A 303 -20.58 -19.38 0.08
C ILE A 303 -19.36 -20.27 0.16
N TRP A 304 -19.22 -21.17 -0.81
CA TRP A 304 -18.04 -22.00 -0.99
C TRP A 304 -17.12 -21.37 -2.02
N ALA A 305 -15.84 -21.19 -1.66
CA ALA A 305 -14.81 -20.64 -2.55
C ALA A 305 -13.47 -21.34 -2.34
N THR A 306 -12.68 -21.48 -3.41
CA THR A 306 -11.34 -22.04 -3.31
C THR A 306 -10.42 -21.09 -2.53
N HIS A 307 -10.47 -19.82 -2.84
CA HIS A 307 -9.64 -18.79 -2.18
C HIS A 307 -10.48 -17.80 -1.40
N LEU A 308 -10.01 -17.44 -0.22
CA LEU A 308 -10.55 -16.38 0.62
C LEU A 308 -9.53 -15.23 0.71
N VAL A 309 -9.96 -14.02 0.35
CA VAL A 309 -9.13 -12.81 0.42
C VAL A 309 -9.68 -11.88 1.49
N TRP A 310 -8.85 -11.54 2.47
CA TRP A 310 -9.16 -10.57 3.52
C TRP A 310 -8.74 -9.18 3.08
N ALA A 311 -9.71 -8.38 2.62
CA ALA A 311 -9.52 -7.00 2.15
C ALA A 311 -10.28 -6.00 3.03
N SER A 312 -10.35 -6.26 4.34
CA SER A 312 -11.14 -5.47 5.30
C SER A 312 -10.51 -4.11 5.68
N GLY A 313 -9.37 -3.78 5.10
CA GLY A 313 -8.64 -2.52 5.29
C GLY A 313 -7.20 -2.72 5.74
N GLY A 314 -6.38 -1.66 5.71
CA GLY A 314 -4.97 -1.68 6.17
C GLY A 314 -4.81 -1.83 7.69
N THR A 315 -5.89 -1.59 8.42
CA THR A 315 -6.07 -1.89 9.84
C THR A 315 -7.26 -2.84 9.96
N SER A 316 -7.41 -3.56 11.06
CA SER A 316 -8.53 -4.50 11.23
C SER A 316 -9.93 -3.89 11.00
N GLY A 317 -10.03 -2.57 10.91
CA GLY A 317 -11.30 -1.84 10.88
C GLY A 317 -12.03 -1.86 12.23
N VAL A 318 -11.47 -2.54 13.24
CA VAL A 318 -11.99 -2.60 14.59
C VAL A 318 -11.35 -1.50 15.43
N PRO A 319 -12.13 -0.55 16.00
CA PRO A 319 -11.60 0.51 16.85
C PRO A 319 -10.82 -0.03 18.04
N ASN A 320 -9.68 0.57 18.33
CA ASN A 320 -8.95 0.30 19.56
C ASN A 320 -9.50 1.20 20.68
N ILE A 321 -10.30 0.64 21.56
CA ILE A 321 -10.85 1.34 22.74
C ILE A 321 -9.96 0.99 23.92
N PRO A 322 -9.09 1.91 24.39
CA PRO A 322 -8.21 1.64 25.52
C PRO A 322 -9.01 1.56 26.82
N ASN A 323 -8.58 0.68 27.73
CA ASN A 323 -9.13 0.63 29.08
C ASN A 323 -8.51 1.77 29.91
N LEU A 324 -9.16 2.93 29.91
CA LEU A 324 -8.73 4.09 30.70
C LEU A 324 -9.47 4.14 32.04
N PRO A 325 -8.77 4.38 33.17
CA PRO A 325 -9.40 4.46 34.48
C PRO A 325 -10.58 5.43 34.49
N GLY A 326 -11.74 4.98 34.99
CA GLY A 326 -12.94 5.79 35.16
C GLY A 326 -13.65 6.20 33.87
N LEU A 327 -13.24 5.75 32.69
CA LEU A 327 -13.86 6.17 31.41
C LEU A 327 -15.36 5.88 31.36
N ALA A 328 -15.80 4.78 32.00
CA ALA A 328 -17.22 4.41 32.08
C ALA A 328 -18.04 5.32 33.03
N ASP A 329 -17.37 6.07 33.91
CA ASP A 329 -18.00 7.01 34.86
C ASP A 329 -18.18 8.41 34.28
N PHE A 330 -17.68 8.68 33.08
CA PHE A 330 -17.82 9.97 32.40
C PHE A 330 -19.22 10.12 31.84
N ASP A 331 -19.92 11.21 32.22
CA ASP A 331 -21.32 11.46 31.85
C ASP A 331 -21.51 11.92 30.38
N GLY A 332 -20.46 12.43 29.74
CA GLY A 332 -20.49 12.91 28.36
C GLY A 332 -20.31 11.79 27.34
N PRO A 333 -20.58 12.07 26.04
CA PRO A 333 -20.32 11.09 24.98
C PRO A 333 -18.84 10.77 24.82
N VAL A 334 -18.54 9.47 24.67
CA VAL A 334 -17.25 8.93 24.30
C VAL A 334 -17.33 8.37 22.88
N ILE A 335 -16.63 8.98 21.93
CA ILE A 335 -16.74 8.70 20.50
C ILE A 335 -15.37 8.25 19.99
N HIS A 336 -15.30 7.09 19.31
CA HIS A 336 -14.08 6.76 18.57
C HIS A 336 -14.00 7.56 17.27
N SER A 337 -12.79 7.95 16.84
CA SER A 337 -12.57 8.76 15.63
C SER A 337 -13.14 8.12 14.35
N SER A 338 -13.36 6.80 14.32
CA SER A 338 -14.04 6.10 13.21
C SER A 338 -15.54 6.42 13.11
N SER A 339 -16.15 6.89 14.19
CA SER A 339 -17.56 7.25 14.27
C SER A 339 -17.77 8.76 14.42
N PHE A 340 -16.69 9.54 14.46
CA PHE A 340 -16.75 10.99 14.47
C PHE A 340 -17.04 11.49 13.05
N LEU A 341 -18.13 12.23 12.87
CA LEU A 341 -18.58 12.72 11.56
C LEU A 341 -18.21 14.19 11.33
N GLY A 342 -18.17 15.01 12.38
CA GLY A 342 -17.82 16.43 12.32
C GLY A 342 -18.01 17.13 13.65
N GLY A 343 -17.40 18.31 13.81
CA GLY A 343 -17.38 19.08 15.04
C GLY A 343 -18.56 20.00 15.28
N ASN A 344 -19.46 20.16 14.31
CA ASN A 344 -20.56 21.14 14.37
C ASN A 344 -21.52 20.93 15.55
N GLU A 345 -21.71 19.70 16.02
CA GLU A 345 -22.57 19.39 17.17
C GLU A 345 -21.95 19.80 18.53
N PHE A 346 -20.66 20.10 18.53
CA PHE A 346 -19.86 20.40 19.72
C PHE A 346 -19.48 21.87 19.84
N SER A 347 -20.12 22.77 19.08
CA SER A 347 -19.87 24.22 19.18
C SER A 347 -20.10 24.73 20.60
N GLY A 348 -19.13 25.50 21.14
CA GLY A 348 -19.17 26.00 22.51
C GLY A 348 -18.88 24.96 23.59
N LYS A 349 -18.59 23.69 23.22
CA LYS A 349 -18.29 22.60 24.13
C LYS A 349 -16.78 22.48 24.40
N LYS A 350 -16.45 21.85 25.52
CA LYS A 350 -15.08 21.46 25.87
C LYS A 350 -14.83 20.03 25.42
N ALA A 351 -13.92 19.83 24.47
CA ALA A 351 -13.62 18.55 23.88
C ALA A 351 -12.23 18.05 24.27
N LEU A 352 -12.13 16.79 24.68
CA LEU A 352 -10.87 16.07 24.87
C LEU A 352 -10.65 15.12 23.71
N VAL A 353 -9.53 15.27 22.98
CA VAL A 353 -9.10 14.35 21.92
C VAL A 353 -7.91 13.53 22.42
N ILE A 354 -8.08 12.21 22.53
CA ILE A 354 -7.04 11.30 23.01
C ILE A 354 -6.31 10.68 21.82
N GLY A 355 -5.06 11.07 21.64
CA GLY A 355 -4.18 10.63 20.54
C GLY A 355 -3.74 11.79 19.65
N THR A 356 -2.51 11.69 19.17
CA THR A 356 -1.82 12.73 18.37
C THR A 356 -1.32 12.20 17.02
N GLY A 357 -1.97 11.17 16.47
CA GLY A 357 -1.80 10.76 15.09
C GLY A 357 -2.65 11.61 14.14
N THR A 358 -2.65 11.29 12.84
CA THR A 358 -3.40 12.03 11.80
C THR A 358 -4.87 12.22 12.18
N SER A 359 -5.60 11.15 12.54
CA SER A 359 -7.02 11.28 12.93
C SER A 359 -7.23 12.18 14.16
N GLY A 360 -6.30 12.16 15.14
CA GLY A 360 -6.40 13.00 16.33
C GLY A 360 -6.27 14.48 16.01
N HIS A 361 -5.33 14.83 15.15
CA HIS A 361 -5.13 16.20 14.72
C HIS A 361 -6.29 16.71 13.85
N ASP A 362 -6.74 15.90 12.88
CA ASP A 362 -7.85 16.30 12.00
C ASP A 362 -9.14 16.51 12.80
N VAL A 363 -9.45 15.62 13.76
CA VAL A 363 -10.60 15.74 14.66
C VAL A 363 -10.46 16.99 15.55
N ALA A 364 -9.28 17.25 16.11
CA ALA A 364 -9.04 18.41 16.97
C ALA A 364 -9.20 19.72 16.20
N GLN A 365 -8.68 19.79 14.98
CA GLN A 365 -8.82 20.94 14.09
C GLN A 365 -10.28 21.17 13.68
N ASP A 366 -11.00 20.10 13.34
CA ASP A 366 -12.41 20.19 12.96
C ASP A 366 -13.28 20.68 14.13
N LEU A 367 -13.10 20.12 15.33
CA LEU A 367 -13.76 20.58 16.55
C LEU A 367 -13.47 22.06 16.84
N HIS A 368 -12.19 22.47 16.79
CA HIS A 368 -11.77 23.86 17.02
C HIS A 368 -12.40 24.79 15.99
N SER A 369 -12.36 24.44 14.71
CA SER A 369 -12.92 25.24 13.62
C SER A 369 -14.43 25.42 13.72
N ASN A 370 -15.13 24.50 14.41
CA ASN A 370 -16.55 24.58 14.72
C ASN A 370 -16.86 25.24 16.08
N GLY A 371 -15.84 25.83 16.74
CA GLY A 371 -16.01 26.63 17.95
C GLY A 371 -15.96 25.83 19.27
N ALA A 372 -15.47 24.62 19.28
CA ALA A 372 -15.19 23.88 20.51
C ALA A 372 -13.87 24.32 21.15
N ALA A 373 -13.80 24.31 22.48
CA ALA A 373 -12.56 24.46 23.23
C ALA A 373 -11.86 23.09 23.32
N VAL A 374 -10.77 22.90 22.58
CA VAL A 374 -10.14 21.59 22.39
C VAL A 374 -8.89 21.42 23.25
N THR A 375 -8.79 20.27 23.92
CA THR A 375 -7.55 19.77 24.52
C THR A 375 -7.17 18.46 23.86
N MET A 376 -5.93 18.36 23.38
CA MET A 376 -5.36 17.09 22.90
C MET A 376 -4.55 16.42 24.00
N MET A 377 -4.75 15.11 24.19
CA MET A 377 -3.94 14.31 25.12
C MET A 377 -2.93 13.47 24.33
N GLN A 378 -1.64 13.74 24.59
CA GLN A 378 -0.53 13.02 23.98
C GLN A 378 0.04 11.95 24.92
N ARG A 379 0.11 10.69 24.44
CA ARG A 379 0.74 9.57 25.15
C ARG A 379 2.19 9.35 24.71
N SER A 380 2.42 9.30 23.42
CA SER A 380 3.71 8.95 22.81
C SER A 380 4.18 10.05 21.86
N PRO A 381 5.49 10.19 21.63
CA PRO A 381 6.00 11.11 20.63
C PRO A 381 5.39 10.85 19.24
N THR A 382 5.21 11.90 18.45
CA THR A 382 4.60 11.86 17.12
C THR A 382 5.56 12.49 16.10
N CYS A 383 5.73 11.83 14.96
CA CYS A 383 6.43 12.40 13.81
C CYS A 383 5.50 13.38 13.10
N VAL A 384 5.83 14.66 13.10
CA VAL A 384 5.06 15.71 12.41
C VAL A 384 5.82 16.19 11.19
N VAL A 385 5.13 16.31 10.07
CA VAL A 385 5.64 16.84 8.81
C VAL A 385 4.55 17.68 8.14
N SER A 386 4.91 18.82 7.55
CA SER A 386 3.95 19.61 6.74
C SER A 386 3.52 18.82 5.48
N LEU A 387 2.26 18.94 5.08
CA LEU A 387 1.77 18.28 3.87
C LEU A 387 2.60 18.71 2.66
N VAL A 388 2.78 20.02 2.47
CA VAL A 388 3.58 20.61 1.39
C VAL A 388 4.64 21.50 2.02
N PRO A 389 5.93 21.33 1.69
CA PRO A 389 6.47 20.34 0.74
C PRO A 389 6.80 18.97 1.37
N GLY A 390 6.84 18.85 2.68
CA GLY A 390 7.45 17.74 3.40
C GLY A 390 6.80 16.38 3.09
N GLY A 391 5.48 16.29 3.25
CA GLY A 391 4.71 15.07 3.06
C GLY A 391 4.68 14.56 1.61
N THR A 392 4.75 15.48 0.64
CA THR A 392 4.72 15.12 -0.79
C THR A 392 6.07 14.63 -1.32
N LEU A 393 7.19 14.91 -0.66
CA LEU A 393 8.53 14.52 -1.12
C LEU A 393 8.73 13.01 -1.26
N VAL A 394 8.03 12.20 -0.47
CA VAL A 394 8.13 10.73 -0.56
C VAL A 394 7.49 10.18 -1.84
N TYR A 395 6.61 10.95 -2.48
CA TYR A 395 5.92 10.62 -3.73
C TYR A 395 6.46 11.38 -4.95
N ALA A 396 7.53 12.16 -4.79
CA ALA A 396 8.05 13.05 -5.82
C ALA A 396 8.38 12.35 -7.16
N VAL A 397 8.74 11.06 -7.12
CA VAL A 397 9.00 10.25 -8.32
C VAL A 397 7.77 10.17 -9.24
N TYR A 398 6.54 10.23 -8.70
CA TYR A 398 5.30 10.20 -9.47
C TYR A 398 5.01 11.51 -10.21
N SER A 399 5.66 12.61 -9.86
CA SER A 399 5.54 13.92 -10.53
C SER A 399 6.66 14.20 -11.55
N GLU A 400 7.56 13.22 -11.80
CA GLU A 400 8.68 13.38 -12.73
C GLU A 400 8.31 13.22 -14.22
N GLY A 401 7.07 12.82 -14.53
CA GLY A 401 6.56 12.71 -15.89
C GLY A 401 6.25 11.31 -16.43
N PRO A 402 6.95 10.22 -16.02
CA PRO A 402 6.57 8.87 -16.45
C PRO A 402 5.16 8.49 -15.97
N PRO A 403 4.45 7.62 -16.73
CA PRO A 403 3.17 7.07 -16.30
C PRO A 403 3.27 6.35 -14.95
N ALA A 404 2.19 6.37 -14.15
CA ALA A 404 2.18 5.77 -12.83
C ALA A 404 2.56 4.28 -12.82
N ASP A 405 2.14 3.50 -13.81
CA ASP A 405 2.50 2.08 -13.95
C ASP A 405 4.01 1.84 -14.15
N ASP A 406 4.72 2.82 -14.73
CA ASP A 406 6.18 2.76 -14.85
C ASP A 406 6.84 3.12 -13.53
N VAL A 407 6.34 4.16 -12.86
CA VAL A 407 6.83 4.60 -11.57
C VAL A 407 6.59 3.55 -10.47
N ASP A 408 5.51 2.78 -10.58
CA ASP A 408 5.25 1.64 -9.69
C ASP A 408 6.41 0.63 -9.72
N LEU A 409 6.95 0.32 -10.91
CA LEU A 409 8.13 -0.55 -11.03
C LEU A 409 9.40 0.11 -10.47
N VAL A 410 9.58 1.43 -10.67
CA VAL A 410 10.66 2.19 -10.02
C VAL A 410 10.58 2.06 -8.51
N THR A 411 9.38 2.23 -7.94
CA THR A 411 9.15 2.12 -6.49
C THR A 411 9.34 0.70 -5.98
N ALA A 412 8.82 -0.29 -6.72
CA ALA A 412 8.99 -1.71 -6.41
C ALA A 412 10.46 -2.15 -6.43
N ALA A 413 11.29 -1.52 -7.27
CA ALA A 413 12.71 -1.87 -7.41
C ALA A 413 13.58 -1.45 -6.24
N ILE A 414 13.14 -0.50 -5.39
CA ILE A 414 13.98 0.06 -4.33
C ILE A 414 14.22 -0.98 -3.24
N PRO A 415 15.48 -1.42 -3.01
CA PRO A 415 15.79 -2.34 -1.92
C PRO A 415 15.75 -1.62 -0.57
N PHE A 416 15.46 -2.37 0.51
CA PHE A 416 15.27 -1.78 1.84
C PHE A 416 16.40 -0.87 2.32
N PRO A 417 17.72 -1.20 2.15
CA PRO A 417 18.80 -0.32 2.58
C PRO A 417 18.80 1.03 1.86
N VAL A 418 18.53 1.03 0.55
CA VAL A 418 18.43 2.26 -0.26
C VAL A 418 17.21 3.08 0.15
N LEU A 419 16.07 2.40 0.44
CA LEU A 419 14.85 3.03 0.95
C LEU A 419 15.10 3.70 2.30
N GLN A 420 15.74 2.99 3.24
CA GLN A 420 16.07 3.49 4.57
C GLN A 420 16.95 4.74 4.50
N ASN A 421 18.04 4.69 3.73
CA ASN A 421 18.94 5.83 3.52
C ASN A 421 18.19 7.03 2.89
N SER A 422 17.34 6.78 1.90
CA SER A 422 16.55 7.82 1.25
C SER A 422 15.59 8.50 2.24
N TYR A 423 14.94 7.73 3.10
CA TYR A 423 14.03 8.28 4.09
C TYR A 423 14.74 9.00 5.24
N GLN A 424 15.94 8.57 5.64
CA GLN A 424 16.77 9.33 6.58
C GLN A 424 17.15 10.70 6.01
N TYR A 425 17.55 10.74 4.74
CA TYR A 425 17.84 11.99 4.05
C TYR A 425 16.61 12.90 3.96
N LEU A 426 15.47 12.35 3.53
CA LEU A 426 14.22 13.09 3.43
C LEU A 426 13.76 13.62 4.79
N THR A 427 13.87 12.81 5.85
CA THR A 427 13.49 13.21 7.21
C THR A 427 14.34 14.36 7.71
N LYS A 428 15.66 14.34 7.48
CA LYS A 428 16.54 15.46 7.79
C LYS A 428 16.09 16.73 7.05
N LYS A 429 15.84 16.59 5.74
CA LYS A 429 15.41 17.73 4.91
C LYS A 429 14.06 18.29 5.33
N THR A 430 13.06 17.45 5.62
CA THR A 430 11.75 17.90 6.07
C THR A 430 11.80 18.54 7.46
N THR A 431 12.61 18.00 8.38
CA THR A 431 12.85 18.62 9.69
C THR A 431 13.46 20.02 9.58
N GLU A 432 14.33 20.24 8.60
CA GLU A 432 14.90 21.57 8.32
C GLU A 432 13.86 22.53 7.74
N LEU A 433 13.02 22.06 6.83
CA LEU A 433 11.94 22.84 6.22
C LEU A 433 10.86 23.25 7.23
N ASP A 434 10.51 22.35 8.14
CA ASP A 434 9.45 22.52 9.13
C ASP A 434 9.97 23.03 10.48
N ARG A 435 11.21 23.57 10.54
CA ARG A 435 11.88 23.96 11.80
C ARG A 435 11.03 24.84 12.68
N ASP A 436 10.48 25.93 12.15
CA ASP A 436 9.72 26.90 12.93
C ASP A 436 8.44 26.27 13.52
N LEU A 437 7.76 25.43 12.75
CA LEU A 437 6.59 24.67 13.19
C LEU A 437 6.95 23.72 14.33
N LEU A 438 8.01 22.93 14.14
CA LEU A 438 8.47 21.93 15.11
C LEU A 438 8.95 22.59 16.41
N ASP A 439 9.63 23.72 16.33
CA ASP A 439 10.07 24.48 17.50
C ASP A 439 8.88 25.11 18.23
N GLY A 440 7.86 25.59 17.51
CA GLY A 440 6.60 26.04 18.10
C GLY A 440 5.88 24.95 18.88
N LEU A 441 5.81 23.74 18.33
CA LEU A 441 5.24 22.57 19.01
C LEU A 441 6.03 22.19 20.27
N LYS A 442 7.37 22.14 20.18
CA LYS A 442 8.24 21.87 21.35
C LYS A 442 8.04 22.90 22.47
N ALA A 443 7.91 24.17 22.12
CA ALA A 443 7.67 25.23 23.09
C ALA A 443 6.37 25.04 23.88
N ARG A 444 5.39 24.31 23.34
CA ARG A 444 4.14 23.91 24.00
C ARG A 444 4.23 22.57 24.73
N GLY A 445 5.39 21.91 24.74
CA GLY A 445 5.57 20.62 25.38
C GLY A 445 5.14 19.42 24.54
N PHE A 446 4.89 19.61 23.22
CA PHE A 446 4.59 18.50 22.32
C PHE A 446 5.82 17.62 22.12
N LYS A 447 5.67 16.30 22.36
CA LYS A 447 6.73 15.31 22.21
C LYS A 447 6.84 14.92 20.72
N LEU A 448 7.94 15.30 20.08
CA LEU A 448 8.22 14.99 18.67
C LEU A 448 9.10 13.74 18.53
N ASP A 449 8.93 13.03 17.39
CA ASP A 449 9.73 11.87 17.00
C ASP A 449 10.08 11.94 15.51
N THR A 450 11.09 11.21 15.10
CA THR A 450 11.49 11.02 13.69
C THR A 450 11.55 9.55 13.30
N GLY A 451 11.03 8.66 14.16
CA GLY A 451 11.11 7.21 14.02
C GLY A 451 12.39 6.62 14.63
N PRO A 452 12.41 5.31 14.93
CA PRO A 452 13.50 4.65 15.65
C PRO A 452 14.89 4.82 15.00
N ASP A 453 14.95 4.89 13.67
CA ASP A 453 16.15 5.02 12.86
C ASP A 453 16.17 6.33 12.06
N ARG A 454 15.40 7.33 12.48
CA ARG A 454 15.29 8.65 11.85
C ARG A 454 14.81 8.61 10.39
N THR A 455 13.96 7.66 10.05
CA THR A 455 13.39 7.49 8.71
C THR A 455 12.04 8.18 8.50
N GLY A 456 11.51 8.85 9.52
CA GLY A 456 10.34 9.72 9.44
C GLY A 456 9.00 9.01 9.26
N PHE A 457 8.00 9.79 8.84
CA PHE A 457 6.60 9.39 8.85
C PHE A 457 6.29 8.21 7.91
N HIS A 458 6.89 8.17 6.72
CA HIS A 458 6.54 7.15 5.74
C HIS A 458 7.05 5.75 6.15
N MET A 459 8.23 5.66 6.75
CA MET A 459 8.70 4.41 7.34
C MET A 459 7.85 3.99 8.54
N LEU A 460 7.36 4.93 9.35
CA LEU A 460 6.39 4.65 10.42
C LEU A 460 5.07 4.10 9.87
N TYR A 461 4.60 4.62 8.72
CA TYR A 461 3.47 4.04 8.00
C TYR A 461 3.75 2.60 7.59
N LEU A 462 4.86 2.33 6.92
CA LEU A 462 5.22 0.99 6.44
C LEU A 462 5.41 -0.02 7.58
N ARG A 463 5.94 0.42 8.73
CA ARG A 463 6.20 -0.47 9.88
C ARG A 463 4.99 -0.74 10.77
N ARG A 464 4.15 0.27 11.00
CA ARG A 464 3.06 0.16 12.00
C ARG A 464 1.76 0.90 11.65
N GLY A 465 1.68 1.53 10.49
CA GLY A 465 0.48 2.26 10.06
C GLY A 465 0.11 3.49 10.90
N GLY A 466 1.04 4.03 11.72
CA GLY A 466 0.72 5.15 12.62
C GLY A 466 1.92 5.74 13.35
N GLY A 467 1.67 6.71 14.24
CA GLY A 467 2.70 7.42 15.01
C GLY A 467 3.22 8.66 14.32
N TYR A 468 2.47 9.16 13.34
CA TYR A 468 2.80 10.37 12.60
C TYR A 468 1.55 11.24 12.36
N TYR A 469 1.80 12.49 12.02
CA TYR A 469 0.83 13.44 11.50
C TYR A 469 1.39 14.15 10.28
N ILE A 470 0.61 14.18 9.20
CA ILE A 470 0.88 15.01 8.03
C ILE A 470 0.06 16.29 8.23
N ASN A 471 0.75 17.37 8.59
CA ASN A 471 0.12 18.61 9.06
C ASN A 471 -0.59 19.37 7.94
N VAL A 472 -1.84 19.70 8.20
CA VAL A 472 -2.72 20.53 7.37
C VAL A 472 -3.29 21.74 8.13
N GLY A 473 -2.66 22.12 9.26
CA GLY A 473 -3.02 23.32 10.02
C GLY A 473 -3.18 23.11 11.54
N CYS A 474 -3.41 21.90 12.01
CA CYS A 474 -3.62 21.67 13.45
C CYS A 474 -2.37 21.97 14.29
N SER A 475 -1.19 21.69 13.76
CA SER A 475 0.05 21.95 14.49
C SER A 475 0.28 23.44 14.77
N GLU A 476 -0.12 24.30 13.86
CA GLU A 476 -0.08 25.75 14.03
C GLU A 476 -1.01 26.21 15.17
N LEU A 477 -2.22 25.63 15.26
CA LEU A 477 -3.18 25.92 16.34
C LEU A 477 -2.64 25.46 17.70
N ILE A 478 -1.96 24.32 17.77
CA ILE A 478 -1.28 23.86 18.99
C ILE A 478 -0.13 24.81 19.33
N ALA A 479 0.72 25.18 18.38
CA ALA A 479 1.85 26.09 18.59
C ALA A 479 1.40 27.48 19.03
N ALA A 480 0.27 28.00 18.52
CA ALA A 480 -0.36 29.23 18.94
C ALA A 480 -1.01 29.10 20.34
N GLY A 481 -1.34 27.91 20.80
CA GLY A 481 -2.05 27.64 22.06
C GLY A 481 -3.56 27.76 21.96
N GLU A 482 -4.10 27.78 20.76
CA GLU A 482 -5.54 27.76 20.49
C GLU A 482 -6.14 26.36 20.73
N ILE A 483 -5.38 25.30 20.46
CA ILE A 483 -5.64 23.94 20.92
C ILE A 483 -4.70 23.65 22.09
N ALA A 484 -5.28 23.34 23.25
CA ALA A 484 -4.52 23.01 24.45
C ALA A 484 -3.89 21.61 24.33
N LEU A 485 -2.72 21.44 24.93
CA LEU A 485 -2.02 20.16 25.01
C LEU A 485 -1.95 19.66 26.44
N MET A 486 -2.17 18.39 26.62
CA MET A 486 -2.01 17.65 27.88
C MET A 486 -1.18 16.41 27.63
N GLN A 487 -0.28 16.08 28.54
CA GLN A 487 0.45 14.82 28.47
C GLN A 487 -0.31 13.72 29.22
N HIS A 488 -0.29 12.49 28.69
CA HIS A 488 -0.93 11.33 29.34
C HIS A 488 -0.39 11.09 30.76
N ASP A 489 0.85 11.47 31.05
CA ASP A 489 1.46 11.33 32.36
C ASP A 489 0.79 12.23 33.43
N GLU A 490 0.04 13.27 33.02
CA GLU A 490 -0.76 14.12 33.91
C GLU A 490 -2.09 13.48 34.29
N PHE A 491 -2.60 12.53 33.47
CA PHE A 491 -3.89 11.88 33.65
C PHE A 491 -3.89 10.87 34.80
N GLU A 492 -4.91 10.88 35.63
CA GLU A 492 -5.16 9.91 36.72
C GLU A 492 -6.35 9.03 36.40
N THR A 493 -7.54 9.63 36.30
CA THR A 493 -8.81 8.92 36.08
C THR A 493 -9.86 9.83 35.48
N PHE A 494 -10.85 9.28 34.83
CA PHE A 494 -12.07 10.01 34.47
C PHE A 494 -12.98 10.15 35.70
N VAL A 495 -13.75 11.23 35.72
CA VAL A 495 -14.81 11.56 36.67
C VAL A 495 -16.05 11.98 35.90
N PRO A 496 -17.27 12.05 36.49
CA PRO A 496 -18.50 12.37 35.76
C PRO A 496 -18.42 13.62 34.88
N SER A 497 -17.79 14.71 35.35
CA SER A 497 -17.70 15.97 34.60
C SER A 497 -16.48 16.09 33.69
N GLY A 498 -15.56 15.11 33.66
CA GLY A 498 -14.33 15.22 32.88
C GLY A 498 -13.24 14.26 33.33
N LEU A 499 -12.05 14.77 33.67
CA LEU A 499 -10.95 13.96 34.20
C LEU A 499 -10.26 14.59 35.41
N GLN A 500 -9.71 13.76 36.27
CA GLN A 500 -8.82 14.15 37.35
C GLN A 500 -7.37 13.95 36.91
N THR A 501 -6.54 14.94 37.23
CA THR A 501 -5.09 14.89 37.01
C THR A 501 -4.39 14.39 38.26
N ARG A 502 -3.15 13.90 38.14
CA ARG A 502 -2.36 13.32 39.26
C ARG A 502 -2.04 14.32 40.36
N ASP A 503 -2.10 15.62 40.09
CA ASP A 503 -1.99 16.69 41.12
C ASP A 503 -3.30 16.90 41.91
N GLY A 504 -4.35 16.12 41.60
CA GLY A 504 -5.66 16.17 42.24
C GLY A 504 -6.61 17.21 41.65
N SER A 505 -6.21 17.99 40.64
CA SER A 505 -7.10 18.92 39.97
C SER A 505 -8.07 18.24 39.03
N THR A 506 -9.23 18.86 38.78
CA THR A 506 -10.23 18.32 37.82
C THR A 506 -10.30 19.25 36.62
N ARG A 507 -10.36 18.67 35.42
CA ARG A 507 -10.60 19.37 34.16
C ARG A 507 -11.93 18.88 33.56
N ASP A 508 -12.88 19.81 33.35
CA ASP A 508 -14.19 19.48 32.81
C ASP A 508 -14.13 19.35 31.29
N PHE A 509 -14.83 18.33 30.78
CA PHE A 509 -15.06 18.10 29.36
C PHE A 509 -16.52 17.74 29.12
N ASP A 510 -17.03 18.12 27.95
CA ASP A 510 -18.39 17.78 27.49
C ASP A 510 -18.39 16.55 26.55
N VAL A 511 -17.23 16.24 25.93
CA VAL A 511 -17.07 15.12 24.98
C VAL A 511 -15.63 14.62 25.01
N VAL A 512 -15.48 13.29 24.86
CA VAL A 512 -14.18 12.62 24.66
C VAL A 512 -14.15 11.95 23.29
N VAL A 513 -13.16 12.28 22.45
CA VAL A 513 -12.93 11.62 21.18
C VAL A 513 -11.66 10.76 21.27
N LEU A 514 -11.83 9.45 21.08
CA LEU A 514 -10.75 8.47 21.10
C LEU A 514 -10.13 8.36 19.70
N ALA A 515 -9.02 9.01 19.45
CA ALA A 515 -8.23 8.88 18.24
C ALA A 515 -7.07 7.88 18.46
N THR A 516 -7.41 6.73 19.01
CA THR A 516 -6.50 5.72 19.57
C THR A 516 -6.15 4.61 18.57
N GLY A 517 -6.54 4.79 17.32
CA GLY A 517 -6.25 3.86 16.22
C GLY A 517 -7.15 2.62 16.23
N TYR A 518 -6.66 1.58 15.60
CA TYR A 518 -7.41 0.34 15.38
C TYR A 518 -6.62 -0.84 15.93
N ARG A 519 -7.31 -1.93 16.17
CA ARG A 519 -6.68 -3.20 16.50
C ARG A 519 -5.87 -3.71 15.31
N ASP A 520 -4.95 -4.60 15.59
CA ASP A 520 -4.15 -5.24 14.58
C ASP A 520 -5.01 -6.18 13.69
N GLN A 521 -4.56 -6.44 12.47
CA GLN A 521 -5.30 -7.29 11.53
C GLN A 521 -5.37 -8.73 11.97
N GLN A 522 -4.36 -9.25 12.66
CA GLN A 522 -4.35 -10.61 13.19
C GLN A 522 -5.48 -10.83 14.19
N GLU A 523 -5.80 -9.82 15.03
CA GLU A 523 -6.96 -9.90 15.92
C GLU A 523 -8.27 -9.98 15.14
N GLY A 524 -8.43 -9.20 14.07
CA GLY A 524 -9.59 -9.27 13.20
C GLY A 524 -9.75 -10.64 12.51
N ILE A 525 -8.63 -11.25 12.11
CA ILE A 525 -8.61 -12.61 11.55
C ILE A 525 -8.98 -13.63 12.64
N ARG A 526 -8.44 -13.48 13.85
CA ARG A 526 -8.77 -14.34 15.01
C ARG A 526 -10.27 -14.32 15.32
N ASP A 527 -10.87 -13.13 15.36
CA ASP A 527 -12.29 -12.97 15.64
C ASP A 527 -13.17 -13.58 14.54
N ALA A 528 -12.73 -13.52 13.28
CA ALA A 528 -13.53 -13.95 12.14
C ALA A 528 -13.28 -15.41 11.71
N LEU A 529 -12.05 -15.92 11.84
CA LEU A 529 -11.62 -17.22 11.30
C LEU A 529 -11.05 -18.17 12.40
N GLY A 530 -10.96 -17.70 13.65
CA GLY A 530 -10.48 -18.45 14.79
C GLY A 530 -8.96 -18.42 14.99
N GLU A 531 -8.56 -18.86 16.19
CA GLU A 531 -7.16 -18.80 16.68
C GLU A 531 -6.18 -19.53 15.74
N ALA A 532 -6.54 -20.75 15.33
CA ALA A 532 -5.65 -21.58 14.53
C ALA A 532 -5.30 -20.97 13.15
N VAL A 533 -6.22 -20.23 12.52
CA VAL A 533 -5.95 -19.49 11.29
C VAL A 533 -5.08 -18.27 11.59
N ALA A 534 -5.41 -17.52 12.62
CA ALA A 534 -4.64 -16.33 13.03
C ALA A 534 -3.18 -16.67 13.39
N GLU A 535 -2.94 -17.79 14.08
CA GLU A 535 -1.59 -18.27 14.39
C GLU A 535 -0.81 -18.67 13.14
N ARG A 536 -1.44 -19.38 12.18
CA ARG A 536 -0.77 -19.75 10.91
C ARG A 536 -0.45 -18.53 10.06
N VAL A 537 -1.31 -17.54 10.05
CA VAL A 537 -1.06 -16.26 9.33
C VAL A 537 0.08 -15.48 10.01
N GLY A 538 0.07 -15.39 11.33
CA GLY A 538 1.07 -14.65 12.09
C GLY A 538 0.90 -13.12 11.94
N THR A 539 2.01 -12.39 12.07
CA THR A 539 2.03 -10.93 12.02
C THR A 539 1.63 -10.41 10.64
N VAL A 540 0.72 -9.46 10.63
CA VAL A 540 0.28 -8.76 9.41
C VAL A 540 0.75 -7.31 9.45
N TRP A 541 1.26 -6.81 8.31
CA TRP A 541 1.85 -5.49 8.20
C TRP A 541 3.25 -5.39 8.86
N GLY A 542 3.97 -4.31 8.59
CA GLY A 542 5.39 -4.22 8.90
C GLY A 542 6.24 -5.01 7.89
N PHE A 543 7.53 -5.14 8.14
CA PHE A 543 8.44 -5.87 7.27
C PHE A 543 8.70 -7.28 7.80
N ASP A 544 8.67 -8.26 6.92
CA ASP A 544 9.16 -9.61 7.18
C ASP A 544 10.69 -9.72 6.98
N ASP A 545 11.22 -10.94 7.09
CA ASP A 545 12.65 -11.21 6.90
C ASP A 545 13.13 -10.98 5.45
N ASN A 546 12.21 -10.80 4.50
CA ASN A 546 12.51 -10.46 3.11
C ASN A 546 12.39 -8.96 2.82
N TYR A 547 12.17 -8.14 3.85
CA TYR A 547 11.94 -6.69 3.75
C TYR A 547 10.77 -6.30 2.85
N VAL A 548 9.75 -7.15 2.80
CA VAL A 548 8.46 -6.86 2.20
C VAL A 548 7.37 -6.83 3.27
N MET A 549 6.21 -6.32 2.93
CA MET A 549 5.11 -6.19 3.88
C MET A 549 4.61 -7.56 4.32
N SER A 550 4.70 -7.85 5.63
CA SER A 550 4.38 -9.16 6.21
C SER A 550 2.97 -9.61 5.85
N ASN A 551 2.88 -10.77 5.21
CA ASN A 551 1.64 -11.43 4.79
C ASN A 551 0.69 -10.62 3.88
N MET A 552 1.10 -9.44 3.41
CA MET A 552 0.29 -8.62 2.50
C MET A 552 0.65 -8.91 1.04
N TRP A 553 -0.36 -9.16 0.21
CA TRP A 553 -0.23 -9.38 -1.24
C TRP A 553 0.63 -10.58 -1.63
N GLN A 554 0.84 -11.52 -0.72
CA GLN A 554 1.68 -12.71 -0.89
C GLN A 554 1.04 -13.92 -0.22
N ARG A 555 1.66 -15.10 -0.37
CA ARG A 555 1.25 -16.31 0.32
C ARG A 555 1.37 -16.12 1.83
N THR A 556 0.37 -16.61 2.55
CA THR A 556 0.38 -16.66 4.02
C THR A 556 0.66 -18.08 4.52
N GLY A 557 0.85 -18.25 5.81
CA GLY A 557 0.96 -19.59 6.41
C GLY A 557 -0.35 -20.39 6.39
N GLN A 558 -1.48 -19.78 6.01
CA GLN A 558 -2.76 -20.46 5.80
C GLN A 558 -3.00 -20.69 4.30
N GLU A 559 -3.14 -21.95 3.90
CA GLU A 559 -3.44 -22.32 2.52
C GLU A 559 -4.71 -21.64 2.01
N ASN A 560 -4.68 -21.16 0.77
CA ASN A 560 -5.80 -20.50 0.08
C ASN A 560 -6.39 -19.29 0.83
N PHE A 561 -5.57 -18.66 1.70
CA PHE A 561 -5.91 -17.44 2.40
C PHE A 561 -4.92 -16.32 2.09
N TRP A 562 -5.46 -15.15 1.77
CA TRP A 562 -4.69 -14.01 1.28
C TRP A 562 -5.11 -12.73 1.98
N LEU A 563 -4.17 -11.78 2.10
CA LEU A 563 -4.47 -10.44 2.61
C LEU A 563 -4.19 -9.38 1.56
N ALA A 564 -5.08 -8.40 1.49
CA ALA A 564 -4.99 -7.26 0.60
C ALA A 564 -5.35 -5.97 1.33
N GLY A 565 -4.48 -4.96 1.23
CA GLY A 565 -4.68 -3.67 1.90
C GLY A 565 -3.57 -2.68 1.59
N GLY A 566 -3.71 -1.46 2.09
CA GLY A 566 -2.74 -0.40 1.90
C GLY A 566 -3.32 0.82 1.17
N SER A 567 -2.42 1.71 0.73
CA SER A 567 -2.78 2.89 -0.06
C SER A 567 -3.34 2.49 -1.44
N LEU A 568 -3.91 3.45 -2.17
CA LEU A 568 -4.35 3.24 -3.56
C LEU A 568 -3.18 2.79 -4.45
N LEU A 569 -1.98 3.33 -4.21
CA LEU A 569 -0.75 2.95 -4.89
C LEU A 569 -0.39 1.48 -4.62
N ASP A 570 -0.38 1.05 -3.35
CA ASP A 570 -0.11 -0.34 -2.99
C ASP A 570 -1.13 -1.28 -3.65
N CYS A 571 -2.41 -0.89 -3.64
CA CYS A 571 -3.48 -1.67 -4.26
C CYS A 571 -3.30 -1.79 -5.78
N ARG A 572 -2.89 -0.72 -6.47
CA ARG A 572 -2.61 -0.75 -7.92
C ARG A 572 -1.43 -1.66 -8.25
N LEU A 573 -0.32 -1.50 -7.54
CA LEU A 573 0.92 -2.24 -7.79
C LEU A 573 0.77 -3.73 -7.44
N TYR A 574 0.42 -4.02 -6.20
CA TYR A 574 0.52 -5.39 -5.68
C TYR A 574 -0.67 -6.29 -6.03
N SER A 575 -1.83 -5.71 -6.41
CA SER A 575 -2.97 -6.51 -6.86
C SER A 575 -2.66 -7.36 -8.10
N ARG A 576 -1.75 -6.92 -8.98
CA ARG A 576 -1.29 -7.70 -10.13
C ARG A 576 -0.63 -9.01 -9.67
N PHE A 577 0.32 -8.91 -8.76
CA PHE A 577 1.10 -10.07 -8.31
C PHE A 577 0.24 -11.06 -7.53
N LEU A 578 -0.66 -10.57 -6.66
CA LEU A 578 -1.59 -11.44 -5.96
C LEU A 578 -2.57 -12.13 -6.92
N ALA A 579 -3.06 -11.42 -7.92
CA ALA A 579 -3.94 -12.01 -8.94
C ALA A 579 -3.25 -13.10 -9.75
N LEU A 580 -1.95 -12.92 -10.08
CA LEU A 580 -1.14 -13.95 -10.75
C LEU A 580 -0.90 -15.17 -9.86
N LEU A 581 -0.64 -14.99 -8.56
CA LEU A 581 -0.51 -16.09 -7.61
C LEU A 581 -1.80 -16.91 -7.52
N ILE A 582 -2.94 -16.25 -7.34
CA ILE A 582 -4.25 -16.91 -7.29
C ILE A 582 -4.57 -17.62 -8.62
N LYS A 583 -4.29 -16.96 -9.77
CA LYS A 583 -4.54 -17.57 -11.09
C LYS A 583 -3.65 -18.76 -11.35
N ALA A 584 -2.38 -18.71 -10.94
CA ALA A 584 -1.46 -19.84 -11.04
C ALA A 584 -1.95 -21.04 -10.23
N ASP A 585 -2.40 -20.81 -9.00
CA ASP A 585 -2.96 -21.87 -8.14
C ASP A 585 -4.21 -22.51 -8.76
N LEU A 586 -5.17 -21.70 -9.23
CA LEU A 586 -6.40 -22.17 -9.88
C LEU A 586 -6.13 -22.93 -11.18
N ALA A 587 -5.11 -22.54 -11.92
CA ALA A 587 -4.72 -23.18 -13.17
C ALA A 587 -3.67 -24.31 -12.99
N HIS A 588 -3.26 -24.59 -11.75
CA HIS A 588 -2.22 -25.57 -11.41
C HIS A 588 -0.88 -25.31 -12.12
N VAL A 589 -0.53 -24.04 -12.31
CA VAL A 589 0.77 -23.59 -12.83
C VAL A 589 1.76 -23.49 -11.69
N ALA A 590 2.78 -24.33 -11.69
CA ALA A 590 3.87 -24.24 -10.72
C ALA A 590 4.78 -23.04 -11.07
N LEU A 591 4.81 -22.02 -10.21
CA LEU A 591 5.78 -20.93 -10.33
C LEU A 591 7.17 -21.42 -9.90
N PRO A 592 8.25 -20.81 -10.42
CA PRO A 592 9.58 -21.07 -9.89
C PRO A 592 9.60 -20.81 -8.39
N GLU A 593 10.17 -21.69 -7.60
CA GLU A 593 10.28 -21.54 -6.15
C GLU A 593 11.74 -21.67 -5.72
N THR A 594 12.10 -20.95 -4.66
CA THR A 594 13.42 -21.07 -4.03
C THR A 594 13.28 -21.04 -2.52
N GLU A 595 14.07 -21.85 -1.83
CA GLU A 595 14.22 -21.81 -0.38
C GLU A 595 15.16 -20.69 0.09
N LEU A 596 15.83 -20.02 -0.85
CA LEU A 596 16.76 -18.94 -0.51
C LEU A 596 16.01 -17.76 0.12
N ALA A 597 16.47 -17.36 1.30
CA ALA A 597 16.03 -16.13 1.94
C ALA A 597 16.67 -14.91 1.26
N SER A 598 16.03 -13.76 1.38
CA SER A 598 16.63 -12.47 1.02
C SER A 598 17.90 -12.20 1.81
N THR A 599 18.82 -11.42 1.24
CA THR A 599 20.02 -10.96 1.95
C THR A 599 19.62 -10.18 3.19
N ARG A 600 20.17 -10.57 4.34
CA ARG A 600 19.94 -9.84 5.60
C ARG A 600 20.87 -8.65 5.67
N TYR A 601 20.33 -7.48 5.97
CA TYR A 601 21.09 -6.25 6.14
C TYR A 601 21.23 -5.93 7.62
N ASP A 602 22.47 -5.75 8.08
CA ASP A 602 22.72 -5.28 9.45
C ASP A 602 22.39 -3.79 9.53
N SER A 603 21.33 -3.47 10.24
CA SER A 603 20.89 -2.09 10.48
C SER A 603 21.90 -1.27 11.33
N SER A 604 22.87 -1.93 11.97
CA SER A 604 23.90 -1.27 12.81
C SER A 604 25.11 -0.74 12.02
N GLY A 605 25.33 -1.24 10.79
CA GLY A 605 26.51 -0.90 9.96
C GLY A 605 26.32 0.25 8.97
N LEU A 606 25.10 0.73 8.74
CA LEU A 606 24.78 1.70 7.67
C LEU A 606 24.98 3.19 8.05
N THR A 607 25.75 3.49 9.08
CA THR A 607 25.94 4.86 9.60
C THR A 607 26.99 5.71 8.86
N SER A 608 27.56 5.29 7.74
CA SER A 608 28.74 5.99 7.20
C SER A 608 28.77 6.30 5.70
N ILE A 609 27.65 6.55 5.03
CA ILE A 609 27.70 7.15 3.68
C ILE A 609 26.82 8.41 3.63
N ILE A 610 27.10 9.37 4.49
CA ILE A 610 26.77 10.77 4.26
C ILE A 610 28.10 11.52 4.32
N GLY A 611 28.86 11.46 3.22
CA GLY A 611 29.90 12.42 2.93
C GLY A 611 29.27 13.81 2.87
N ALA A 612 29.89 14.74 3.58
CA ALA A 612 29.51 16.15 3.71
C ALA A 612 29.37 16.89 2.37
N PRO A 613 28.91 18.14 2.40
CA PRO A 613 27.90 18.82 1.58
C PRO A 613 28.17 18.93 0.10
#